data_368d1fac70320be4ac58cc380feff9a5
#
_entry.id   368d1fac70320be4ac58cc380feff9a5
#
_cell.length_a   1.000
_cell.length_b   1.000
_cell.length_c   1.000
_cell.angle_alpha   90.00
_cell.angle_beta   90.00
_cell.angle_gamma   90.00
#
_symmetry.space_group_name_H-M   'P 1'
#
loop_
_entity.id
_entity.type
_entity.pdbx_description
1 polymer ?
#
loop_
_entity_poly.entity_id
_entity_poly.type
_entity_poly.pdbx_seq_one_letter_code
_entity_poly.pdbx_strand_id
1 'polypeptide(L)'
;SKWERGEGLPDVYILAQIAQLYGVTVSNLIGEEEPPKKANPHFHIYVLLLSVALVFVLAAILFTAFTIAAVPFPSWLFFLYAVPVSSIVCIVFTSLWWGILMQTLSITALIWSAGACIYLSIPIPIPNLSLIFVVCAAVQVLITLWELFRFSRARTWF
;
A
#
# COMPACT_ATOMS: atom_id res chain seq x y z
N SER A 1 -46.21 -29.56 10.67
CA SER A 1 -46.18 -29.44 9.19
C SER A 1 -45.30 -30.51 8.56
N LYS A 2 -45.35 -30.73 7.25
CA LYS A 2 -44.57 -31.76 6.55
C LYS A 2 -43.05 -31.55 6.70
N TRP A 3 -42.62 -30.32 6.70
CA TRP A 3 -41.18 -29.97 6.83
C TRP A 3 -40.63 -30.22 8.25
N GLU A 4 -41.47 -30.12 9.30
CA GLU A 4 -41.06 -30.50 10.68
C GLU A 4 -40.80 -32.00 10.83
N ARG A 5 -41.41 -32.82 9.96
CA ARG A 5 -41.19 -34.27 9.92
C ARG A 5 -40.07 -34.70 8.96
N GLY A 6 -39.40 -33.74 8.33
CA GLY A 6 -38.34 -34.02 7.35
C GLY A 6 -38.85 -34.49 5.97
N GLU A 7 -40.15 -34.37 5.68
CA GLU A 7 -40.78 -34.82 4.44
C GLU A 7 -40.69 -33.78 3.30
N GLY A 8 -40.02 -32.63 3.52
CA GLY A 8 -39.87 -31.59 2.50
C GLY A 8 -39.21 -30.35 3.08
N LEU A 9 -38.74 -29.47 2.20
CA LEU A 9 -38.20 -28.16 2.58
C LEU A 9 -39.34 -27.17 2.86
N PRO A 10 -39.21 -26.26 3.84
CA PRO A 10 -40.17 -25.18 4.06
C PRO A 10 -40.20 -24.24 2.86
N ASP A 11 -41.38 -23.70 2.58
CA ASP A 11 -41.56 -22.71 1.52
C ASP A 11 -40.78 -21.46 1.82
N VAL A 12 -40.28 -20.76 0.78
CA VAL A 12 -39.48 -19.52 0.88
C VAL A 12 -40.20 -18.48 1.75
N TYR A 13 -41.52 -18.43 1.73
CA TYR A 13 -42.30 -17.53 2.57
C TYR A 13 -42.18 -17.85 4.06
N ILE A 14 -42.17 -19.12 4.42
CA ILE A 14 -42.01 -19.58 5.79
C ILE A 14 -40.55 -19.33 6.28
N LEU A 15 -39.57 -19.58 5.41
CA LEU A 15 -38.17 -19.27 5.70
C LEU A 15 -37.95 -17.76 5.97
N ALA A 16 -38.59 -16.88 5.19
CA ALA A 16 -38.55 -15.44 5.40
C ALA A 16 -39.14 -15.01 6.76
N GLN A 17 -40.30 -15.62 7.16
CA GLN A 17 -40.91 -15.35 8.46
C GLN A 17 -40.05 -15.82 9.62
N ILE A 18 -39.41 -16.99 9.51
CA ILE A 18 -38.50 -17.52 10.53
C ILE A 18 -37.28 -16.63 10.62
N ALA A 19 -36.68 -16.22 9.49
CA ALA A 19 -35.52 -15.32 9.48
C ALA A 19 -35.85 -13.98 10.17
N GLN A 20 -37.02 -13.43 9.92
CA GLN A 20 -37.49 -12.20 10.56
C GLN A 20 -37.70 -12.36 12.07
N LEU A 21 -38.25 -13.51 12.51
CA LEU A 21 -38.47 -13.81 13.94
C LEU A 21 -37.15 -13.90 14.71
N TYR A 22 -36.12 -14.47 14.12
CA TYR A 22 -34.80 -14.61 14.71
C TYR A 22 -33.85 -13.44 14.44
N GLY A 23 -34.24 -12.44 13.64
CA GLY A 23 -33.43 -11.29 13.29
C GLY A 23 -32.20 -11.63 12.45
N VAL A 24 -32.28 -12.71 11.65
CA VAL A 24 -31.21 -13.20 10.77
C VAL A 24 -31.64 -13.10 9.31
N THR A 25 -30.66 -13.13 8.38
CA THR A 25 -30.98 -13.20 6.95
C THR A 25 -31.39 -14.62 6.56
N VAL A 26 -32.19 -14.73 5.50
CA VAL A 26 -32.59 -16.05 4.97
C VAL A 26 -31.37 -16.87 4.53
N SER A 27 -30.33 -16.24 4.00
CA SER A 27 -29.06 -16.87 3.62
C SER A 27 -28.36 -17.49 4.84
N ASN A 28 -28.33 -16.79 5.97
CA ASN A 28 -27.77 -17.33 7.22
C ASN A 28 -28.58 -18.51 7.75
N LEU A 29 -29.90 -18.50 7.54
CA LEU A 29 -30.77 -19.58 7.99
C LEU A 29 -30.58 -20.86 7.15
N ILE A 30 -30.28 -20.72 5.86
CA ILE A 30 -30.03 -21.83 4.93
C ILE A 30 -28.58 -22.34 5.03
N GLY A 31 -27.70 -21.62 5.76
CA GLY A 31 -26.27 -21.94 5.87
C GLY A 31 -25.47 -21.57 4.61
N GLU A 32 -26.06 -20.79 3.71
CA GLU A 32 -25.29 -20.15 2.65
C GLU A 32 -24.45 -19.01 3.29
N GLU A 33 -23.14 -19.13 3.24
CA GLU A 33 -22.24 -18.03 3.58
C GLU A 33 -22.59 -16.84 2.68
N GLU A 34 -22.93 -15.69 3.27
CA GLU A 34 -23.11 -14.46 2.49
C GLU A 34 -21.87 -14.29 1.59
N PRO A 35 -22.07 -14.09 0.27
CA PRO A 35 -20.92 -13.84 -0.60
C PRO A 35 -20.11 -12.70 0.01
N PRO A 36 -18.79 -12.84 0.15
CA PRO A 36 -17.96 -11.86 0.82
C PRO A 36 -18.29 -10.49 0.26
N LYS A 37 -18.69 -9.55 1.13
CA LYS A 37 -19.01 -8.17 0.73
C LYS A 37 -17.91 -7.72 -0.21
N LYS A 38 -18.26 -7.41 -1.46
CA LYS A 38 -17.29 -6.93 -2.46
C LYS A 38 -16.52 -5.81 -1.83
N ALA A 39 -15.26 -6.08 -1.46
CA ALA A 39 -14.38 -5.08 -0.91
C ALA A 39 -14.35 -3.91 -1.90
N ASN A 40 -14.64 -2.70 -1.43
CA ASN A 40 -14.61 -1.52 -2.28
C ASN A 40 -13.22 -1.43 -2.92
N PRO A 41 -13.09 -1.42 -4.25
CA PRO A 41 -11.77 -1.42 -4.91
C PRO A 41 -10.92 -0.21 -4.50
N HIS A 42 -11.56 0.86 -4.05
CA HIS A 42 -10.91 2.07 -3.56
C HIS A 42 -10.38 1.97 -2.12
N PHE A 43 -10.78 0.94 -1.34
CA PHE A 43 -10.34 0.79 0.04
C PHE A 43 -8.81 0.74 0.16
N HIS A 44 -8.15 -0.02 -0.71
CA HIS A 44 -6.70 -0.17 -0.72
C HIS A 44 -5.97 1.15 -1.02
N ILE A 45 -6.53 1.98 -1.91
CA ILE A 45 -6.00 3.30 -2.24
C ILE A 45 -6.09 4.23 -1.02
N TYR A 46 -7.23 4.25 -0.32
CA TYR A 46 -7.38 5.08 0.89
C TYR A 46 -6.42 4.66 2.01
N VAL A 47 -6.22 3.36 2.21
CA VAL A 47 -5.26 2.86 3.21
C VAL A 47 -3.84 3.29 2.86
N LEU A 48 -3.43 3.18 1.59
CA LEU A 48 -2.12 3.63 1.13
C LEU A 48 -1.95 5.14 1.33
N LEU A 49 -2.92 5.96 0.89
CA LEU A 49 -2.86 7.42 1.05
C LEU A 49 -2.80 7.83 2.52
N LEU A 50 -3.58 7.19 3.38
CA LEU A 50 -3.56 7.45 4.82
C LEU A 50 -2.20 7.13 5.43
N SER A 51 -1.59 6.01 5.04
CA SER A 51 -0.28 5.59 5.53
C SER A 51 0.83 6.54 5.09
N VAL A 52 0.81 7.00 3.83
CA VAL A 52 1.74 8.01 3.33
C VAL A 52 1.53 9.35 4.04
N ALA A 53 0.27 9.78 4.21
CA ALA A 53 -0.05 11.01 4.93
C ALA A 53 0.46 10.97 6.37
N LEU A 54 0.36 9.82 7.05
CA LEU A 54 0.88 9.65 8.41
C LEU A 54 2.40 9.92 8.48
N VAL A 55 3.17 9.44 7.51
CA VAL A 55 4.63 9.69 7.43
C VAL A 55 4.90 11.20 7.33
N PHE A 56 4.17 11.91 6.48
CA PHE A 56 4.34 13.37 6.34
C PHE A 56 3.87 14.15 7.58
N VAL A 57 2.83 13.69 8.28
CA VAL A 57 2.41 14.28 9.57
C VAL A 57 3.51 14.13 10.61
N LEU A 58 4.14 12.96 10.71
CA LEU A 58 5.28 12.75 11.61
C LEU A 58 6.47 13.66 11.25
N ALA A 59 6.78 13.81 9.96
CA ALA A 59 7.81 14.73 9.49
C ALA A 59 7.48 16.18 9.86
N ALA A 60 6.23 16.61 9.74
CA ALA A 60 5.78 17.94 10.11
C ALA A 60 5.88 18.19 11.64
N ILE A 61 5.56 17.19 12.46
CA ILE A 61 5.71 17.26 13.92
C ILE A 61 7.19 17.44 14.27
N LEU A 62 8.09 16.63 13.69
CA LEU A 62 9.53 16.74 13.91
C LEU A 62 10.07 18.10 13.44
N PHE A 63 9.68 18.55 12.25
CA PHE A 63 10.03 19.87 11.73
C PHE A 63 9.66 20.97 12.72
N THR A 64 8.42 20.97 13.22
CA THR A 64 7.91 21.98 14.14
C THR A 64 8.65 21.93 15.47
N ALA A 65 8.84 20.73 16.03
CA ALA A 65 9.54 20.54 17.31
C ALA A 65 10.98 21.05 17.26
N PHE A 66 11.73 20.72 16.20
CA PHE A 66 13.13 21.14 16.05
C PHE A 66 13.25 22.65 15.76
N THR A 67 12.28 23.21 15.03
CA THR A 67 12.25 24.66 14.76
C THR A 67 11.96 25.45 16.06
N ILE A 68 11.02 24.99 16.90
CA ILE A 68 10.71 25.62 18.19
C ILE A 68 11.89 25.46 19.16
N ALA A 69 12.55 24.31 19.18
CA ALA A 69 13.70 24.05 20.04
C ALA A 69 14.97 24.79 19.58
N ALA A 70 14.91 25.57 18.50
CA ALA A 70 16.04 26.32 17.92
C ALA A 70 17.33 25.50 17.76
N VAL A 71 17.19 24.20 17.46
CA VAL A 71 18.33 23.32 17.22
C VAL A 71 19.01 23.75 15.91
N PRO A 72 20.34 23.87 15.85
CA PRO A 72 21.10 24.26 14.67
C PRO A 72 21.14 23.10 13.63
N PHE A 73 19.99 22.60 13.24
CA PHE A 73 19.81 21.54 12.25
C PHE A 73 18.87 22.05 11.15
N PRO A 74 19.15 21.81 9.88
CA PRO A 74 18.28 22.22 8.79
C PRO A 74 16.98 21.42 8.81
N SER A 75 15.99 21.92 9.55
CA SER A 75 14.73 21.21 9.87
C SER A 75 13.96 20.75 8.61
N TRP A 76 14.15 21.43 7.48
CA TRP A 76 13.53 21.04 6.20
C TRP A 76 13.93 19.63 5.71
N LEU A 77 15.07 19.09 6.19
CA LEU A 77 15.52 17.74 5.87
C LEU A 77 14.53 16.67 6.34
N PHE A 78 13.71 16.94 7.36
CA PHE A 78 12.68 15.97 7.79
C PHE A 78 11.69 15.65 6.67
N PHE A 79 11.27 16.65 5.88
CA PHE A 79 10.42 16.42 4.73
C PHE A 79 11.16 15.65 3.62
N LEU A 80 12.43 15.92 3.43
CA LEU A 80 13.25 15.20 2.46
C LEU A 80 13.35 13.71 2.82
N TYR A 81 13.60 13.38 4.09
CA TYR A 81 13.68 11.99 4.57
C TYR A 81 12.32 11.29 4.61
N ALA A 82 11.22 12.03 4.69
CA ALA A 82 9.88 11.47 4.60
C ALA A 82 9.60 10.82 3.24
N VAL A 83 10.24 11.30 2.16
CA VAL A 83 10.02 10.78 0.80
C VAL A 83 10.50 9.33 0.64
N PRO A 84 11.75 8.94 0.97
CA PRO A 84 12.16 7.54 0.90
C PRO A 84 11.39 6.65 1.89
N VAL A 85 11.04 7.15 3.08
CA VAL A 85 10.22 6.39 4.03
C VAL A 85 8.84 6.11 3.44
N SER A 86 8.18 7.11 2.84
CA SER A 86 6.89 6.91 2.16
C SER A 86 7.00 5.96 0.97
N SER A 87 8.12 5.98 0.24
CA SER A 87 8.38 5.05 -0.87
C SER A 87 8.48 3.60 -0.39
N ILE A 88 9.08 3.34 0.80
CA ILE A 88 9.12 2.01 1.41
C ILE A 88 7.69 1.54 1.73
N VAL A 89 6.87 2.40 2.33
CA VAL A 89 5.46 2.10 2.60
C VAL A 89 4.72 1.76 1.30
N CYS A 90 4.93 2.54 0.23
CA CYS A 90 4.35 2.26 -1.08
C CYS A 90 4.80 0.90 -1.64
N ILE A 91 6.07 0.51 -1.51
CA ILE A 91 6.58 -0.80 -1.97
C ILE A 91 5.83 -1.93 -1.26
N VAL A 92 5.64 -1.85 0.05
CA VAL A 92 4.93 -2.88 0.83
C VAL A 92 3.49 -3.02 0.34
N PHE A 93 2.74 -1.93 0.21
CA PHE A 93 1.34 -1.98 -0.22
C PHE A 93 1.19 -2.37 -1.70
N THR A 94 2.08 -1.91 -2.58
CA THR A 94 2.03 -2.29 -3.99
C THR A 94 2.39 -3.75 -4.21
N SER A 95 3.27 -4.33 -3.40
CA SER A 95 3.59 -5.77 -3.46
C SER A 95 2.41 -6.66 -3.02
N LEU A 96 1.55 -6.17 -2.11
CA LEU A 96 0.41 -6.93 -1.59
C LEU A 96 -0.84 -6.82 -2.47
N TRP A 97 -1.12 -5.64 -3.03
CA TRP A 97 -2.42 -5.35 -3.66
C TRP A 97 -2.34 -4.98 -5.14
N TRP A 98 -1.19 -4.51 -5.62
CA TRP A 98 -1.00 -4.07 -7.00
C TRP A 98 0.03 -4.92 -7.74
N GLY A 99 -0.03 -4.83 -9.07
CA GLY A 99 0.88 -5.57 -9.95
C GLY A 99 2.29 -4.98 -10.03
N ILE A 100 3.13 -5.69 -10.79
CA ILE A 100 4.55 -5.42 -10.97
C ILE A 100 4.83 -3.96 -11.37
N LEU A 101 4.00 -3.34 -12.21
CA LEU A 101 4.22 -1.96 -12.67
C LEU A 101 4.22 -0.94 -11.52
N MET A 102 3.23 -1.03 -10.60
CA MET A 102 3.16 -0.12 -9.45
C MET A 102 4.30 -0.37 -8.46
N GLN A 103 4.70 -1.62 -8.30
CA GLN A 103 5.87 -1.98 -7.50
C GLN A 103 7.15 -1.38 -8.07
N THR A 104 7.37 -1.47 -9.39
CA THR A 104 8.55 -0.89 -10.07
C THR A 104 8.59 0.63 -9.90
N LEU A 105 7.44 1.32 -10.02
CA LEU A 105 7.36 2.76 -9.78
C LEU A 105 7.74 3.15 -8.35
N SER A 106 7.29 2.38 -7.36
CA SER A 106 7.62 2.63 -5.95
C SER A 106 9.12 2.40 -5.66
N ILE A 107 9.73 1.38 -6.26
CA ILE A 107 11.17 1.12 -6.15
C ILE A 107 11.96 2.24 -6.83
N THR A 108 11.53 2.69 -8.00
CA THR A 108 12.13 3.85 -8.69
C THR A 108 12.12 5.09 -7.80
N ALA A 109 10.97 5.41 -7.20
CA ALA A 109 10.85 6.53 -6.29
C ALA A 109 11.81 6.42 -5.09
N LEU A 110 12.00 5.20 -4.54
CA LEU A 110 12.94 4.96 -3.44
C LEU A 110 14.38 5.25 -3.86
N ILE A 111 14.83 4.75 -5.02
CA ILE A 111 16.22 4.93 -5.49
C ILE A 111 16.55 6.41 -5.67
N TRP A 112 15.69 7.14 -6.38
CA TRP A 112 15.91 8.55 -6.68
C TRP A 112 15.77 9.43 -5.44
N SER A 113 14.83 9.15 -4.54
CA SER A 113 14.69 9.89 -3.30
C SER A 113 15.86 9.63 -2.34
N ALA A 114 16.38 8.40 -2.26
CA ALA A 114 17.56 8.08 -1.47
C ALA A 114 18.81 8.81 -2.01
N GLY A 115 19.01 8.81 -3.33
CA GLY A 115 20.09 9.57 -3.96
C GLY A 115 20.01 11.07 -3.67
N ALA A 116 18.81 11.65 -3.79
CA ALA A 116 18.56 13.04 -3.46
C ALA A 116 18.82 13.35 -1.96
N CYS A 117 18.39 12.46 -1.07
CA CYS A 117 18.64 12.59 0.36
C CYS A 117 20.16 12.64 0.68
N ILE A 118 20.95 11.74 0.10
CA ILE A 118 22.39 11.73 0.29
C ILE A 118 23.01 13.01 -0.28
N TYR A 119 22.63 13.40 -1.48
CA TYR A 119 23.15 14.60 -2.13
C TYR A 119 22.89 15.88 -1.32
N LEU A 120 21.67 16.06 -0.81
CA LEU A 120 21.24 17.26 -0.09
C LEU A 120 21.61 17.26 1.40
N SER A 121 21.91 16.10 1.99
CA SER A 121 22.28 15.99 3.41
C SER A 121 23.74 16.36 3.68
N ILE A 122 24.59 16.36 2.65
CA ILE A 122 26.02 16.65 2.81
C ILE A 122 26.24 18.16 2.61
N PRO A 123 26.50 18.92 3.68
CA PRO A 123 26.66 20.38 3.59
C PRO A 123 28.03 20.82 3.01
N ILE A 124 28.94 19.85 2.81
CA ILE A 124 30.27 20.13 2.30
C ILE A 124 30.30 19.99 0.79
N PRO A 125 30.81 20.95 0.01
CA PRO A 125 30.92 20.83 -1.44
C PRO A 125 32.01 19.79 -1.80
N ILE A 126 31.61 18.53 -1.87
CA ILE A 126 32.50 17.47 -2.34
C ILE A 126 32.50 17.53 -3.88
N PRO A 127 33.68 17.68 -4.52
CA PRO A 127 33.74 17.68 -5.98
C PRO A 127 33.17 16.36 -6.52
N ASN A 128 32.35 16.48 -7.57
CA ASN A 128 31.72 15.34 -8.25
C ASN A 128 30.69 14.54 -7.42
N LEU A 129 30.14 15.09 -6.31
CA LEU A 129 29.09 14.42 -5.54
C LEU A 129 27.85 14.10 -6.42
N SER A 130 27.61 14.87 -7.49
CA SER A 130 26.55 14.60 -8.47
C SER A 130 26.68 13.26 -9.18
N LEU A 131 27.85 12.61 -9.18
CA LEU A 131 28.02 11.26 -9.72
C LEU A 131 27.18 10.19 -9.00
N ILE A 132 26.65 10.50 -7.80
CA ILE A 132 25.70 9.61 -7.12
C ILE A 132 24.46 9.33 -7.97
N PHE A 133 24.01 10.31 -8.79
CA PHE A 133 22.90 10.10 -9.69
C PHE A 133 23.21 9.14 -10.85
N VAL A 134 24.48 9.03 -11.25
CA VAL A 134 24.93 8.02 -12.22
C VAL A 134 24.83 6.62 -11.61
N VAL A 135 25.17 6.47 -10.34
CA VAL A 135 24.99 5.20 -9.61
C VAL A 135 23.48 4.86 -9.50
N CYS A 136 22.63 5.84 -9.15
CA CYS A 136 21.19 5.64 -9.09
C CYS A 136 20.64 5.19 -10.47
N ALA A 137 21.09 5.80 -11.57
CA ALA A 137 20.70 5.42 -12.91
C ALA A 137 21.15 3.98 -13.28
N ALA A 138 22.37 3.60 -12.92
CA ALA A 138 22.86 2.24 -13.15
C ALA A 138 22.03 1.20 -12.37
N VAL A 139 21.74 1.46 -11.09
CA VAL A 139 20.88 0.60 -10.26
C VAL A 139 19.47 0.52 -10.85
N GLN A 140 18.92 1.65 -11.33
CA GLN A 140 17.61 1.70 -11.95
C GLN A 140 17.53 0.81 -13.20
N VAL A 141 18.54 0.85 -14.08
CA VAL A 141 18.60 0.00 -15.27
C VAL A 141 18.63 -1.47 -14.88
N LEU A 142 19.42 -1.82 -13.87
CA LEU A 142 19.50 -3.21 -13.39
C LEU A 142 18.16 -3.71 -12.86
N ILE A 143 17.46 -2.91 -12.08
CA ILE A 143 16.16 -3.29 -11.52
C ILE A 143 15.10 -3.39 -12.62
N THR A 144 15.06 -2.46 -13.58
CA THR A 144 14.11 -2.53 -14.69
C THR A 144 14.34 -3.76 -15.58
N LEU A 145 15.60 -4.15 -15.84
CA LEU A 145 15.94 -5.37 -16.55
C LEU A 145 15.50 -6.63 -15.76
N TRP A 146 15.73 -6.63 -14.46
CA TRP A 146 15.28 -7.73 -13.59
C TRP A 146 13.75 -7.90 -13.60
N GLU A 147 13.00 -6.80 -13.50
CA GLU A 147 11.53 -6.82 -13.56
C GLU A 147 11.00 -7.27 -14.92
N LEU A 148 11.63 -6.84 -16.02
CA LEU A 148 11.33 -7.29 -17.37
C LEU A 148 11.56 -8.81 -17.51
N PHE A 149 12.67 -9.32 -16.99
CA PHE A 149 12.96 -10.75 -16.97
C PHE A 149 11.94 -11.54 -16.18
N ARG A 150 11.58 -11.03 -15.00
CA ARG A 150 10.54 -11.62 -14.15
C ARG A 150 9.17 -11.65 -14.83
N PHE A 151 8.80 -10.58 -15.52
CA PHE A 151 7.57 -10.48 -16.28
C PHE A 151 7.54 -11.45 -17.48
N SER A 152 8.64 -11.56 -18.21
CA SER A 152 8.79 -12.51 -19.33
C SER A 152 8.63 -13.95 -18.85
N ARG A 153 9.24 -14.30 -17.72
CA ARG A 153 9.16 -15.66 -17.15
C ARG A 153 7.74 -16.02 -16.69
N ALA A 154 6.98 -15.07 -16.19
CA ALA A 154 5.58 -15.29 -15.79
C ALA A 154 4.67 -15.58 -16.99
N ARG A 155 5.01 -15.07 -18.19
CA ARG A 155 4.24 -15.31 -19.44
C ARG A 155 4.49 -16.68 -20.08
N THR A 156 5.61 -17.33 -19.78
CA THR A 156 5.96 -18.64 -20.41
C THR A 156 5.28 -19.84 -19.75
N TRP A 157 4.52 -19.63 -18.67
CA TRP A 157 3.81 -20.70 -17.94
C TRP A 157 2.30 -20.71 -18.22
N PHE A 158 1.81 -19.90 -19.15
CA PHE A 158 0.45 -19.93 -19.73
C PHE A 158 0.52 -20.13 -21.23
#